data_c0be4af0c765ff6fc49ced084586961b
#
_entry.id   c0be4af0c765ff6fc49ced084586961b
#
_cell.length_a   1.000
_cell.length_b   1.000
_cell.length_c   1.000
_cell.angle_alpha   90.00
_cell.angle_beta   90.00
_cell.angle_gamma   90.00
#
_symmetry.space_group_name_H-M   'P 1'
#
loop_
_entity.id
_entity.type
_entity.pdbx_description
1 polymer ?
#
loop_
_entity_poly.entity_id
_entity_poly.type
_entity_poly.pdbx_seq_one_letter_code
_entity_poly.pdbx_strand_id
1 'polypeptide(L)'
;MEHCEAIVLPDTVRYLGKTAFAIDEALKYVYLGKSIETVEDAIFNGCSSLEEVTFPEGTKSIGTLVFWGTSSIKSITIPASVTEITEYFYFVDNCNPDVEIHTPKGSKAEEVAKAMQLKVVND
;
A
#
# COMPACT_ATOMS: atom_id res chain seq x y z
N MET A 1 -19.00 8.87 -14.61
CA MET A 1 -17.62 8.59 -14.14
C MET A 1 -17.31 7.12 -14.28
N GLU A 2 -16.23 6.82 -14.97
CA GLU A 2 -15.85 5.43 -15.18
C GLU A 2 -15.22 4.85 -13.94
N HIS A 3 -15.56 3.60 -13.66
CA HIS A 3 -14.91 2.86 -12.57
C HIS A 3 -13.83 1.97 -13.16
N CYS A 4 -12.62 2.10 -12.67
CA CYS A 4 -11.49 1.30 -13.14
C CYS A 4 -11.23 0.18 -12.15
N GLU A 5 -11.29 -1.07 -12.62
CA GLU A 5 -10.91 -2.21 -11.77
C GLU A 5 -9.41 -2.34 -11.64
N ALA A 6 -8.66 -1.89 -12.62
CA ALA A 6 -7.21 -2.01 -12.62
C ALA A 6 -6.57 -0.75 -13.18
N ILE A 7 -5.48 -0.34 -12.55
CA ILE A 7 -4.70 0.80 -12.99
C ILE A 7 -3.26 0.33 -13.20
N VAL A 8 -2.69 0.71 -14.35
CA VAL A 8 -1.31 0.40 -14.66
C VAL A 8 -0.58 1.72 -14.83
N LEU A 9 0.36 2.01 -13.94
CA LEU A 9 1.17 3.22 -14.04
C LEU A 9 2.39 2.93 -14.90
N PRO A 10 2.81 3.91 -15.72
CA PRO A 10 4.05 3.73 -16.50
C PRO A 10 5.26 3.69 -15.57
N ASP A 11 6.33 3.06 -16.07
CA ASP A 11 7.56 2.87 -15.27
C ASP A 11 8.33 4.17 -15.03
N THR A 12 7.83 5.29 -15.53
CA THR A 12 8.47 6.59 -15.34
C THR A 12 7.90 7.39 -14.16
N VAL A 13 6.80 6.92 -13.55
CA VAL A 13 6.19 7.62 -12.42
C VAL A 13 7.02 7.38 -11.16
N ARG A 14 7.41 8.45 -10.49
CA ARG A 14 8.26 8.38 -9.29
C ARG A 14 7.55 8.81 -8.02
N TYR A 15 6.45 9.52 -8.13
CA TYR A 15 5.83 10.17 -7.00
C TYR A 15 4.31 10.01 -7.10
N LEU A 16 3.69 9.58 -6.02
CA LEU A 16 2.24 9.54 -5.92
C LEU A 16 1.80 10.58 -4.91
N GLY A 17 1.09 11.59 -5.39
CA GLY A 17 0.59 12.68 -4.56
C GLY A 17 -0.56 12.24 -3.66
N LYS A 18 -0.86 13.05 -2.66
CA LYS A 18 -1.90 12.75 -1.69
C LYS A 18 -3.21 12.41 -2.39
N THR A 19 -3.87 11.37 -1.92
CA THR A 19 -5.20 10.93 -2.37
C THR A 19 -5.29 10.60 -3.85
N ALA A 20 -4.17 10.26 -4.50
CA ALA A 20 -4.15 10.04 -5.95
C ALA A 20 -5.22 9.07 -6.44
N PHE A 21 -5.47 7.99 -5.70
CA PHE A 21 -6.47 6.99 -6.08
C PHE A 21 -7.57 6.84 -5.02
N ALA A 22 -7.70 7.82 -4.14
CA ALA A 22 -8.64 7.71 -3.02
C ALA A 22 -10.08 7.54 -3.51
N ILE A 23 -10.83 6.71 -2.77
CA ILE A 23 -12.27 6.52 -2.95
C ILE A 23 -12.65 5.93 -4.32
N ASP A 24 -11.75 5.19 -4.93
CA ASP A 24 -12.08 4.42 -6.13
C ASP A 24 -12.58 3.04 -5.67
N GLU A 25 -13.89 2.93 -5.48
CA GLU A 25 -14.48 1.73 -4.89
C GLU A 25 -14.49 0.54 -5.85
N ALA A 26 -14.22 0.75 -7.12
CA ALA A 26 -14.16 -0.34 -8.10
C ALA A 26 -12.73 -0.87 -8.29
N LEU A 27 -11.73 -0.14 -7.81
CA LEU A 27 -10.33 -0.50 -8.03
C LEU A 27 -9.98 -1.77 -7.25
N LYS A 28 -9.55 -2.80 -7.97
CA LYS A 28 -9.13 -4.08 -7.37
C LYS A 28 -7.65 -4.30 -7.43
N TYR A 29 -7.00 -3.85 -8.50
CA TYR A 29 -5.58 -4.11 -8.73
C TYR A 29 -4.89 -2.86 -9.22
N VAL A 30 -3.66 -2.65 -8.76
CA VAL A 30 -2.85 -1.54 -9.23
C VAL A 30 -1.43 -2.01 -9.48
N TYR A 31 -0.91 -1.68 -10.66
CA TYR A 31 0.49 -1.90 -10.98
C TYR A 31 1.18 -0.54 -10.91
N LEU A 32 2.10 -0.41 -9.96
CA LEU A 32 2.74 0.88 -9.66
C LEU A 32 3.94 1.19 -10.53
N GLY A 33 4.31 0.30 -11.43
CA GLY A 33 5.50 0.50 -12.24
C GLY A 33 6.76 0.17 -11.45
N LYS A 34 7.89 0.67 -11.91
CA LYS A 34 9.20 0.31 -11.33
C LYS A 34 9.89 1.47 -10.62
N SER A 35 9.41 2.68 -10.77
CA SER A 35 10.17 3.86 -10.36
C SER A 35 9.57 4.66 -9.20
N ILE A 36 8.51 4.17 -8.59
CA ILE A 36 7.87 4.87 -7.46
C ILE A 36 8.87 4.96 -6.31
N GLU A 37 9.14 6.18 -5.84
CA GLU A 37 10.02 6.42 -4.70
C GLU A 37 9.26 6.93 -3.48
N THR A 38 8.24 7.76 -3.70
CA THR A 38 7.49 8.38 -2.60
C THR A 38 6.00 8.15 -2.78
N VAL A 39 5.38 7.62 -1.73
CA VAL A 39 3.92 7.44 -1.67
C VAL A 39 3.41 8.36 -0.57
N GLU A 40 2.66 9.39 -0.97
CA GLU A 40 2.11 10.37 -0.04
C GLU A 40 0.90 9.83 0.70
N ASP A 41 0.27 10.69 1.50
CA ASP A 41 -0.82 10.26 2.39
C ASP A 41 -2.08 9.87 1.65
N ALA A 42 -2.79 8.87 2.19
CA ALA A 42 -4.15 8.51 1.79
C ALA A 42 -4.30 8.09 0.33
N ILE A 43 -3.27 7.51 -0.27
CA ILE A 43 -3.26 7.15 -1.69
C ILE A 43 -4.43 6.22 -2.04
N PHE A 44 -4.66 5.19 -1.24
CA PHE A 44 -5.71 4.21 -1.50
C PHE A 44 -6.85 4.30 -0.49
N ASN A 45 -6.95 5.41 0.20
CA ASN A 45 -7.99 5.62 1.22
C ASN A 45 -9.36 5.39 0.60
N GLY A 46 -10.13 4.46 1.17
CA GLY A 46 -11.48 4.19 0.71
C GLY A 46 -11.59 3.30 -0.52
N CYS A 47 -10.48 2.72 -0.98
CA CYS A 47 -10.54 1.77 -2.09
C CYS A 47 -10.99 0.41 -1.57
N SER A 48 -12.29 0.28 -1.37
CA SER A 48 -12.86 -0.86 -0.64
C SER A 48 -12.80 -2.19 -1.39
N SER A 49 -12.52 -2.18 -2.69
CA SER A 49 -12.38 -3.41 -3.48
C SER A 49 -10.93 -3.78 -3.76
N LEU A 50 -9.97 -2.97 -3.33
CA LEU A 50 -8.56 -3.21 -3.59
C LEU A 50 -8.09 -4.46 -2.88
N GLU A 51 -7.46 -5.38 -3.63
CA GLU A 51 -7.07 -6.69 -3.09
C GLU A 51 -5.57 -6.85 -2.89
N GLU A 52 -4.75 -6.27 -3.75
CA GLU A 52 -3.30 -6.43 -3.67
C GLU A 52 -2.59 -5.15 -4.08
N VAL A 53 -1.52 -4.83 -3.37
CA VAL A 53 -0.62 -3.75 -3.77
C VAL A 53 0.81 -4.22 -3.56
N THR A 54 1.66 -4.04 -4.58
CA THR A 54 3.07 -4.33 -4.50
C THR A 54 3.84 -3.05 -4.77
N PHE A 55 4.60 -2.60 -3.79
CA PHE A 55 5.48 -1.44 -3.98
C PHE A 55 6.78 -1.93 -4.63
N PRO A 56 7.27 -1.21 -5.63
CA PRO A 56 8.49 -1.66 -6.34
C PRO A 56 9.75 -1.44 -5.50
N GLU A 57 10.80 -2.18 -5.84
CA GLU A 57 12.12 -1.93 -5.26
C GLU A 57 12.52 -0.50 -5.55
N GLY A 58 13.09 0.17 -4.56
CA GLY A 58 13.43 1.58 -4.71
C GLY A 58 12.44 2.51 -4.04
N THR A 59 11.24 2.04 -3.70
CA THR A 59 10.30 2.85 -2.93
C THR A 59 10.92 3.14 -1.57
N LYS A 60 10.88 4.40 -1.15
CA LYS A 60 11.58 4.85 0.06
C LYS A 60 10.66 5.23 1.20
N SER A 61 9.48 5.77 0.89
CA SER A 61 8.59 6.25 1.96
C SER A 61 7.13 5.98 1.63
N ILE A 62 6.37 5.67 2.69
CA ILE A 62 4.92 5.44 2.60
C ILE A 62 4.26 6.31 3.68
N GLY A 63 3.31 7.14 3.25
CA GLY A 63 2.65 8.09 4.13
C GLY A 63 1.57 7.49 5.01
N THR A 64 0.82 8.35 5.68
CA THR A 64 -0.22 7.93 6.62
C THR A 64 -1.52 7.61 5.90
N LEU A 65 -2.33 6.71 6.50
CA LEU A 65 -3.67 6.36 6.04
C LEU A 65 -3.74 5.84 4.61
N VAL A 66 -2.62 5.33 4.08
CA VAL A 66 -2.56 4.87 2.70
C VAL A 66 -3.58 3.78 2.44
N PHE A 67 -3.81 2.90 3.40
CA PHE A 67 -4.72 1.78 3.25
C PHE A 67 -5.98 1.86 4.10
N TRP A 68 -6.32 3.05 4.60
CA TRP A 68 -7.54 3.20 5.40
C TRP A 68 -8.76 2.92 4.53
N GLY A 69 -9.65 2.05 5.02
CA GLY A 69 -10.87 1.74 4.28
C GLY A 69 -10.69 0.67 3.20
N THR A 70 -9.53 0.02 3.14
CA THR A 70 -9.30 -1.06 2.16
C THR A 70 -9.78 -2.39 2.73
N SER A 71 -11.09 -2.53 2.86
CA SER A 71 -11.67 -3.69 3.53
C SER A 71 -11.47 -5.02 2.80
N SER A 72 -11.09 -4.99 1.55
CA SER A 72 -10.84 -6.21 0.75
C SER A 72 -9.37 -6.53 0.58
N ILE A 73 -8.46 -5.74 1.12
CA ILE A 73 -7.03 -5.93 0.89
C ILE A 73 -6.56 -7.26 1.49
N LYS A 74 -5.88 -8.07 0.69
CA LYS A 74 -5.40 -9.37 1.11
C LYS A 74 -3.91 -9.40 1.32
N SER A 75 -3.15 -8.65 0.52
CA SER A 75 -1.71 -8.64 0.65
C SER A 75 -1.13 -7.29 0.23
N ILE A 76 -0.10 -6.88 0.94
CA ILE A 76 0.67 -5.68 0.63
C ILE A 76 2.12 -6.10 0.65
N THR A 77 2.83 -5.87 -0.45
CA THR A 77 4.25 -6.21 -0.54
C THR A 77 5.08 -4.94 -0.44
N ILE A 78 5.97 -4.90 0.53
CA ILE A 78 6.79 -3.72 0.81
C ILE A 78 8.27 -4.12 0.81
N PRO A 79 9.07 -3.55 -0.11
CA PRO A 79 10.48 -3.93 -0.22
C PRO A 79 11.33 -3.36 0.91
N ALA A 80 12.54 -3.92 1.05
CA ALA A 80 13.47 -3.47 2.08
C ALA A 80 13.94 -2.04 1.88
N SER A 81 13.82 -1.51 0.67
CA SER A 81 14.22 -0.13 0.39
C SER A 81 13.37 0.92 1.13
N VAL A 82 12.16 0.53 1.56
CA VAL A 82 11.28 1.45 2.29
C VAL A 82 11.81 1.59 3.72
N THR A 83 12.25 2.80 4.06
CA THR A 83 12.80 3.10 5.37
C THR A 83 11.96 4.08 6.17
N GLU A 84 10.98 4.72 5.54
CA GLU A 84 10.09 5.65 6.20
C GLU A 84 8.65 5.20 6.03
N ILE A 85 8.04 4.71 7.08
CA ILE A 85 6.64 4.29 7.08
C ILE A 85 5.97 4.89 8.29
N THR A 86 4.87 5.61 8.05
CA THR A 86 4.06 6.11 9.15
C THR A 86 3.36 4.94 9.83
N GLU A 87 3.31 4.93 11.16
CA GLU A 87 2.69 3.84 11.90
C GLU A 87 1.20 3.69 11.58
N TYR A 88 0.59 4.70 10.99
CA TYR A 88 -0.82 4.68 10.63
C TYR A 88 -1.06 4.46 9.15
N PHE A 89 -0.10 3.86 8.42
CA PHE A 89 -0.30 3.60 7.00
C PHE A 89 -1.46 2.61 6.78
N TYR A 90 -1.72 1.73 7.74
CA TYR A 90 -2.82 0.78 7.71
C TYR A 90 -3.64 0.97 8.96
N PHE A 91 -4.89 1.39 8.81
CA PHE A 91 -5.77 1.69 9.94
C PHE A 91 -6.81 0.58 10.06
N VAL A 92 -6.74 -0.19 11.14
CA VAL A 92 -7.48 -1.45 11.26
C VAL A 92 -9.00 -1.31 11.36
N ASP A 93 -9.51 -0.16 11.74
CA ASP A 93 -10.95 -0.01 11.96
C ASP A 93 -11.79 -0.24 10.71
N ASN A 94 -11.27 0.06 9.53
CA ASN A 94 -11.98 -0.10 8.28
C ASN A 94 -11.16 -0.87 7.26
N CYS A 95 -10.31 -1.78 7.74
CA CYS A 95 -9.42 -2.54 6.89
C CYS A 95 -9.61 -4.02 7.18
N ASN A 96 -9.13 -4.87 6.29
CA ASN A 96 -9.16 -6.31 6.51
C ASN A 96 -8.10 -6.68 7.56
N PRO A 97 -8.50 -7.18 8.74
CA PRO A 97 -7.52 -7.50 9.79
C PRO A 97 -6.63 -8.70 9.44
N ASP A 98 -6.99 -9.46 8.42
CA ASP A 98 -6.22 -10.64 8.01
C ASP A 98 -5.25 -10.35 6.87
N VAL A 99 -5.00 -9.07 6.55
CA VAL A 99 -4.06 -8.70 5.51
C VAL A 99 -2.67 -9.26 5.82
N GLU A 100 -1.98 -9.70 4.77
CA GLU A 100 -0.61 -10.18 4.89
C GLU A 100 0.36 -9.12 4.39
N ILE A 101 1.34 -8.80 5.20
CA ILE A 101 2.39 -7.86 4.82
C ILE A 101 3.59 -8.68 4.38
N HIS A 102 3.86 -8.70 3.08
CA HIS A 102 4.99 -9.42 2.51
C HIS A 102 6.19 -8.50 2.47
N THR A 103 7.22 -8.83 3.22
CA THR A 103 8.40 -7.96 3.34
C THR A 103 9.60 -8.79 3.79
N PRO A 104 10.83 -8.39 3.42
CA PRO A 104 12.02 -9.13 3.88
C PRO A 104 12.19 -9.05 5.38
N LYS A 105 12.78 -10.09 5.94
CA LYS A 105 13.09 -10.14 7.35
C LYS A 105 14.06 -9.00 7.71
N GLY A 106 13.76 -8.32 8.80
CA GLY A 106 14.58 -7.20 9.27
C GLY A 106 14.27 -5.86 8.64
N SER A 107 13.28 -5.80 7.74
CA SER A 107 12.91 -4.56 7.08
C SER A 107 12.15 -3.61 8.02
N LYS A 108 12.10 -2.34 7.64
CA LYS A 108 11.28 -1.37 8.37
C LYS A 108 9.81 -1.77 8.35
N ALA A 109 9.35 -2.31 7.22
CA ALA A 109 7.96 -2.74 7.08
C ALA A 109 7.63 -3.86 8.05
N GLU A 110 8.56 -4.79 8.26
CA GLU A 110 8.35 -5.85 9.25
C GLU A 110 8.19 -5.27 10.65
N GLU A 111 9.06 -4.33 11.01
CA GLU A 111 9.00 -3.69 12.33
C GLU A 111 7.65 -3.00 12.54
N VAL A 112 7.20 -2.20 11.57
CA VAL A 112 5.96 -1.46 11.69
C VAL A 112 4.76 -2.41 11.69
N ALA A 113 4.76 -3.42 10.83
CA ALA A 113 3.65 -4.36 10.76
C ALA A 113 3.49 -5.13 12.07
N LYS A 114 4.58 -5.53 12.68
CA LYS A 114 4.53 -6.23 13.97
C LYS A 114 4.02 -5.32 15.07
N ALA A 115 4.43 -4.06 15.05
CA ALA A 115 3.94 -3.08 16.02
C ALA A 115 2.44 -2.87 15.89
N MET A 116 1.89 -3.02 14.69
CA MET A 116 0.46 -2.89 14.42
C MET A 116 -0.27 -4.23 14.53
N GLN A 117 0.44 -5.29 14.89
CA GLN A 117 -0.12 -6.64 15.06
C GLN A 117 -0.70 -7.22 13.76
N LEU A 118 -0.08 -6.88 12.64
CA LEU A 118 -0.46 -7.42 11.34
C LEU A 118 0.34 -8.70 11.05
N LYS A 119 -0.22 -9.54 10.17
CA LYS A 119 0.43 -10.76 9.76
C LYS A 119 1.61 -10.45 8.84
N VAL A 120 2.78 -10.96 9.15
CA VAL A 120 3.99 -10.72 8.34
C VAL A 120 4.39 -12.03 7.66
N VAL A 121 4.69 -11.93 6.37
CA VAL A 121 5.18 -13.05 5.58
C VAL A 121 6.55 -12.66 5.02
N ASN A 122 7.57 -13.42 5.39
CA ASN A 122 8.94 -13.20 4.89
C ASN A 122 9.19 -14.21 3.76
N ASP A 123 9.04 -13.74 2.56
CA ASP A 123 9.24 -14.60 1.37
C ASP A 123 10.71 -14.78 1.03
#